data_7cd718fcdd25790cf4abf1fb324cf405
#
_entry.id   7cd718fcdd25790cf4abf1fb324cf405
#
_cell.length_a   1.000
_cell.length_b   1.000
_cell.length_c   1.000
_cell.angle_alpha   90.00
_cell.angle_beta   90.00
_cell.angle_gamma   90.00
#
_symmetry.space_group_name_H-M   'P 1'
#
loop_
_entity.id
_entity.type
_entity.pdbx_description
1 polymer ?
#
loop_
_entity_poly.entity_id
_entity_poly.type
_entity_poly.pdbx_seq_one_letter_code
_entity_poly.pdbx_strand_id
1 'polypeptide(L)'
;MTKAIRLFALMALVAVIASACARSASPSAIRAQPIDIYGANPSLAEVRTLLGSNDWWPGPPSFGVRPLDSSSTSFREKFHVITRFAHIGTAETFDILYTVWDSSSSATTQMSSLQSAFGTSASGPKVGDQVLYYGSQGTGAAPFGSFTFVRIGQIVTTISLNLKDAYPKVAHVARIATKVTSRLKDVLAGKAHVSPLPTADASLLPPPGPDMTLLASVKLPIEAVVVMLGFASPEALAGILHATGVDSIVFGDYALNNDTHMEVRAGLLNFISAQEATTWMEALRGNHSVDSNGIATFYDDSTGQYFSLVAAGPKSAILVCRSTSSGESASRSCEVPLARVAPAWQLSLTG
;
A
#
# COMPACT_ATOMS: atom_id res chain seq x y z
N MET A 1 23.38 67.78 -10.96
CA MET A 1 22.09 67.06 -10.79
C MET A 1 21.96 65.73 -11.59
N THR A 2 23.00 65.27 -12.30
CA THR A 2 22.88 64.09 -13.22
C THR A 2 23.35 62.74 -12.66
N LYS A 3 24.08 62.69 -11.55
CA LYS A 3 24.57 61.43 -10.94
C LYS A 3 23.57 60.79 -9.97
N ALA A 4 22.78 61.59 -9.24
CA ALA A 4 21.77 61.09 -8.28
C ALA A 4 20.58 60.40 -8.97
N ILE A 5 20.16 60.87 -10.14
CA ILE A 5 19.04 60.33 -10.89
C ILE A 5 19.36 58.92 -11.47
N ARG A 6 20.63 58.67 -11.86
CA ARG A 6 21.07 57.38 -12.36
C ARG A 6 21.14 56.31 -11.26
N LEU A 7 21.44 56.70 -10.01
CA LEU A 7 21.52 55.78 -8.89
C LEU A 7 20.11 55.32 -8.46
N PHE A 8 19.13 56.26 -8.49
CA PHE A 8 17.73 55.92 -8.17
C PHE A 8 17.08 55.04 -9.23
N ALA A 9 17.39 55.22 -10.50
CA ALA A 9 16.89 54.37 -11.58
C ALA A 9 17.45 52.93 -11.49
N LEU A 10 18.73 52.79 -11.07
CA LEU A 10 19.35 51.48 -10.90
C LEU A 10 18.78 50.71 -9.68
N MET A 11 18.52 51.40 -8.56
CA MET A 11 17.84 50.78 -7.39
C MET A 11 16.40 50.38 -7.65
N ALA A 12 15.64 51.16 -8.42
CA ALA A 12 14.30 50.82 -8.82
C ALA A 12 14.26 49.56 -9.74
N LEU A 13 15.24 49.41 -10.64
CA LEU A 13 15.36 48.27 -11.52
C LEU A 13 15.71 46.97 -10.76
N VAL A 14 16.61 47.07 -9.76
CA VAL A 14 16.98 45.93 -8.90
C VAL A 14 15.77 45.50 -8.02
N ALA A 15 14.98 46.43 -7.50
CA ALA A 15 13.78 46.13 -6.73
C ALA A 15 12.70 45.44 -7.57
N VAL A 16 12.53 45.79 -8.86
CA VAL A 16 11.60 45.17 -9.78
C VAL A 16 12.05 43.74 -10.15
N ILE A 17 13.36 43.51 -10.32
CA ILE A 17 13.90 42.18 -10.62
C ILE A 17 13.82 41.28 -9.37
N ALA A 18 14.04 41.80 -8.16
CA ALA A 18 13.87 41.04 -6.92
C ALA A 18 12.38 40.66 -6.65
N SER A 19 11.44 41.56 -7.04
CA SER A 19 10.01 41.24 -6.94
C SER A 19 9.51 40.26 -7.99
N ALA A 20 10.18 40.13 -9.14
CA ALA A 20 9.82 39.17 -10.19
C ALA A 20 10.31 37.74 -9.86
N CYS A 21 11.29 37.56 -8.95
CA CYS A 21 11.74 36.26 -8.47
C CYS A 21 10.91 35.71 -7.30
N ALA A 22 10.04 36.51 -6.70
CA ALA A 22 9.08 36.08 -5.69
C ALA A 22 7.73 35.63 -6.33
N ARG A 23 7.78 35.06 -7.54
CA ARG A 23 6.65 34.20 -7.95
C ARG A 23 6.68 33.02 -7.01
N SER A 24 5.71 32.98 -6.08
CA SER A 24 5.33 31.78 -5.37
C SER A 24 5.25 30.67 -6.42
N ALA A 25 6.24 29.77 -6.43
CA ALA A 25 6.15 28.57 -7.23
C ALA A 25 4.81 27.95 -6.83
N SER A 26 3.85 27.89 -7.77
CA SER A 26 2.66 27.09 -7.56
C SER A 26 3.15 25.73 -7.10
N PRO A 27 2.61 25.17 -6.00
CA PRO A 27 3.08 23.90 -5.51
C PRO A 27 3.04 22.92 -6.70
N SER A 28 4.23 22.51 -7.15
CA SER A 28 4.36 21.58 -8.28
C SER A 28 3.54 20.34 -7.92
N ALA A 29 2.64 19.96 -8.83
CA ALA A 29 1.83 18.76 -8.65
C ALA A 29 2.77 17.59 -8.30
N ILE A 30 2.46 16.85 -7.25
CA ILE A 30 3.26 15.69 -6.84
C ILE A 30 3.29 14.71 -8.01
N ARG A 31 4.49 14.38 -8.48
CA ARG A 31 4.73 13.41 -9.55
C ARG A 31 5.04 12.00 -9.03
N ALA A 32 5.02 11.82 -7.71
CA ALA A 32 5.30 10.54 -7.08
C ALA A 32 4.33 9.45 -7.57
N GLN A 33 4.86 8.31 -7.92
CA GLN A 33 4.12 7.10 -8.24
C GLN A 33 3.71 6.37 -6.95
N PRO A 34 2.73 5.44 -7.00
CA PRO A 34 2.34 4.66 -5.83
C PRO A 34 3.52 3.99 -5.12
N ILE A 35 4.48 3.44 -5.87
CA ILE A 35 5.67 2.79 -5.30
C ILE A 35 6.59 3.76 -4.56
N ASP A 36 6.71 5.01 -5.01
CA ASP A 36 7.49 6.03 -4.31
C ASP A 36 6.85 6.33 -2.95
N ILE A 37 5.52 6.48 -2.93
CA ILE A 37 4.76 6.72 -1.69
C ILE A 37 4.84 5.51 -0.76
N TYR A 38 4.86 4.27 -1.29
CA TYR A 38 5.12 3.08 -0.48
C TYR A 38 6.47 3.16 0.24
N GLY A 39 7.50 3.70 -0.41
CA GLY A 39 8.82 3.98 0.19
C GLY A 39 8.79 4.94 1.39
N ALA A 40 7.72 5.70 1.58
CA ALA A 40 7.54 6.57 2.76
C ALA A 40 7.15 5.81 4.03
N ASN A 41 6.76 4.53 3.95
CA ASN A 41 6.46 3.74 5.14
C ASN A 41 7.69 3.54 6.03
N PRO A 42 7.54 3.49 7.35
CA PRO A 42 8.61 3.10 8.24
C PRO A 42 9.13 1.70 7.89
N SER A 43 10.43 1.48 7.97
CA SER A 43 10.99 0.13 7.85
C SER A 43 10.49 -0.77 8.99
N LEU A 44 10.57 -2.09 8.81
CA LEU A 44 10.17 -3.04 9.85
C LEU A 44 10.90 -2.79 11.18
N ALA A 45 12.20 -2.49 11.13
CA ALA A 45 12.98 -2.17 12.34
C ALA A 45 12.48 -0.90 13.05
N GLU A 46 12.09 0.12 12.26
CA GLU A 46 11.53 1.36 12.84
C GLU A 46 10.15 1.11 13.46
N VAL A 47 9.29 0.29 12.83
CA VAL A 47 7.98 -0.09 13.40
C VAL A 47 8.16 -0.82 14.72
N ARG A 48 9.05 -1.81 14.76
CA ARG A 48 9.38 -2.57 15.98
C ARG A 48 9.88 -1.66 17.11
N THR A 49 10.73 -0.70 16.78
CA THR A 49 11.20 0.31 17.74
C THR A 49 10.07 1.23 18.22
N LEU A 50 9.20 1.70 17.32
CA LEU A 50 8.10 2.60 17.64
C LEU A 50 7.03 1.93 18.50
N LEU A 51 6.74 0.66 18.24
CA LEU A 51 5.67 -0.10 18.88
C LEU A 51 6.17 -1.03 20.01
N GLY A 52 7.49 -1.16 20.18
CA GLY A 52 8.09 -1.82 21.35
C GLY A 52 8.05 -3.34 21.34
N SER A 53 7.85 -3.99 20.17
CA SER A 53 7.88 -5.45 20.03
C SER A 53 8.50 -5.88 18.68
N ASN A 54 9.20 -7.02 18.70
CA ASN A 54 9.75 -7.65 17.51
C ASN A 54 8.71 -8.48 16.72
N ASP A 55 7.52 -8.68 17.28
CA ASP A 55 6.48 -9.53 16.70
C ASP A 55 5.58 -8.79 15.69
N TRP A 56 5.88 -7.53 15.40
CA TRP A 56 5.25 -6.78 14.32
C TRP A 56 5.80 -7.20 12.97
N TRP A 57 4.89 -7.47 12.03
CA TRP A 57 5.20 -7.85 10.66
C TRP A 57 4.37 -7.06 9.66
N PRO A 58 4.95 -6.59 8.54
CA PRO A 58 4.21 -5.91 7.50
C PRO A 58 3.48 -6.92 6.61
N GLY A 59 2.24 -6.63 6.26
CA GLY A 59 1.58 -7.30 5.14
C GLY A 59 2.09 -6.79 3.78
N PRO A 60 1.63 -7.38 2.67
CA PRO A 60 1.95 -6.90 1.34
C PRO A 60 1.40 -5.49 1.14
N PRO A 61 2.06 -4.67 0.30
CA PRO A 61 1.50 -3.39 -0.12
C PRO A 61 0.17 -3.59 -0.85
N SER A 62 -0.71 -2.58 -0.76
CA SER A 62 -1.93 -2.53 -1.56
C SER A 62 -2.05 -1.14 -2.17
N PHE A 63 -2.31 -1.10 -3.47
CA PHE A 63 -2.42 0.14 -4.24
C PHE A 63 -3.81 0.24 -4.86
N GLY A 64 -4.50 1.36 -4.61
CA GLY A 64 -5.70 1.72 -5.35
C GLY A 64 -5.35 2.82 -6.35
N VAL A 65 -5.46 2.50 -7.62
CA VAL A 65 -5.31 3.48 -8.71
C VAL A 65 -6.71 3.76 -9.23
N ARG A 66 -7.27 4.91 -8.86
CA ARG A 66 -8.59 5.33 -9.35
C ARG A 66 -8.42 6.34 -10.47
N PRO A 67 -9.16 6.23 -11.58
CA PRO A 67 -9.28 7.32 -12.51
C PRO A 67 -9.91 8.49 -11.77
N LEU A 68 -9.54 9.71 -12.13
CA LEU A 68 -10.24 10.91 -11.68
C LEU A 68 -11.67 10.77 -12.16
N ASP A 69 -12.57 10.34 -11.28
CA ASP A 69 -13.97 10.19 -11.62
C ASP A 69 -14.55 11.57 -11.90
N SER A 70 -14.92 11.80 -13.16
CA SER A 70 -15.52 13.04 -13.61
C SER A 70 -16.91 13.28 -13.03
N SER A 71 -17.55 12.28 -12.44
CA SER A 71 -18.90 12.36 -11.84
C SER A 71 -18.87 12.77 -10.37
N SER A 72 -17.76 12.61 -9.67
CA SER A 72 -17.62 13.04 -8.26
C SER A 72 -17.14 14.50 -8.20
N THR A 73 -18.04 15.42 -7.93
CA THR A 73 -17.74 16.86 -7.82
C THR A 73 -16.98 17.25 -6.56
N SER A 74 -16.85 16.35 -5.57
CA SER A 74 -16.35 16.70 -4.23
C SER A 74 -14.94 16.23 -3.93
N PHE A 75 -14.52 15.05 -4.39
CA PHE A 75 -13.22 14.45 -4.04
C PHE A 75 -12.55 13.84 -5.26
N ARG A 76 -11.32 14.31 -5.53
CA ARG A 76 -10.51 13.86 -6.66
C ARG A 76 -9.26 13.15 -6.14
N GLU A 77 -9.45 11.94 -5.62
CA GLU A 77 -8.37 11.04 -5.29
C GLU A 77 -7.68 10.57 -6.57
N LYS A 78 -6.36 10.64 -6.61
CA LYS A 78 -5.55 10.09 -7.71
C LYS A 78 -5.23 8.62 -7.48
N PHE A 79 -4.74 8.31 -6.30
CA PHE A 79 -4.43 6.95 -5.87
C PHE A 79 -4.25 6.91 -4.36
N HIS A 80 -4.26 5.71 -3.81
CA HIS A 80 -3.88 5.49 -2.43
C HIS A 80 -2.92 4.31 -2.29
N VAL A 81 -2.20 4.29 -1.18
CA VAL A 81 -1.26 3.24 -0.80
C VAL A 81 -1.56 2.83 0.63
N ILE A 82 -1.83 1.54 0.83
CA ILE A 82 -2.12 0.97 2.14
C ILE A 82 -0.98 0.05 2.54
N THR A 83 -0.50 0.19 3.78
CA THR A 83 0.42 -0.73 4.41
C THR A 83 -0.13 -1.10 5.77
N ARG A 84 -0.32 -2.38 6.01
CA ARG A 84 -0.74 -2.95 7.29
C ARG A 84 0.43 -3.62 7.96
N PHE A 85 0.59 -3.38 9.24
CA PHE A 85 1.42 -4.18 10.14
C PHE A 85 0.51 -4.86 11.15
N ALA A 86 0.78 -6.11 11.46
CA ALA A 86 0.09 -6.83 12.52
C ALA A 86 1.09 -7.39 13.52
N HIS A 87 0.68 -7.45 14.78
CA HIS A 87 1.43 -8.07 15.84
C HIS A 87 1.05 -9.55 15.90
N ILE A 88 2.00 -10.45 15.63
CA ILE A 88 1.75 -11.89 15.67
C ILE A 88 1.44 -12.33 17.12
N GLY A 89 0.47 -13.23 17.26
CA GLY A 89 0.00 -13.69 18.58
C GLY A 89 -0.99 -12.75 19.27
N THR A 90 -1.32 -11.60 18.66
CA THR A 90 -2.37 -10.69 19.14
C THR A 90 -3.25 -10.23 17.97
N ALA A 91 -4.34 -9.50 18.28
CA ALA A 91 -5.17 -8.87 17.25
C ALA A 91 -4.79 -7.41 17.00
N GLU A 92 -3.61 -6.98 17.48
CA GLU A 92 -3.14 -5.61 17.34
C GLU A 92 -2.74 -5.31 15.90
N THR A 93 -3.12 -4.13 15.40
CA THR A 93 -2.83 -3.69 14.03
C THR A 93 -2.34 -2.26 13.99
N PHE A 94 -1.46 -1.99 13.04
CA PHE A 94 -0.97 -0.66 12.72
C PHE A 94 -1.08 -0.47 11.22
N ASP A 95 -1.99 0.40 10.78
CA ASP A 95 -2.25 0.67 9.38
C ASP A 95 -1.81 2.09 9.01
N ILE A 96 -1.21 2.23 7.84
CA ILE A 96 -0.86 3.51 7.22
C ILE A 96 -1.51 3.54 5.85
N LEU A 97 -2.39 4.52 5.63
CA LEU A 97 -3.01 4.81 4.35
C LEU A 97 -2.57 6.20 3.89
N TYR A 98 -1.87 6.26 2.77
CA TYR A 98 -1.60 7.51 2.07
C TYR A 98 -2.62 7.69 0.95
N THR A 99 -3.37 8.77 0.98
CA THR A 99 -4.28 9.16 -0.11
C THR A 99 -3.73 10.40 -0.79
N VAL A 100 -3.43 10.28 -2.07
CA VAL A 100 -2.93 11.38 -2.91
C VAL A 100 -4.10 12.00 -3.66
N TRP A 101 -4.30 13.30 -3.45
CA TRP A 101 -5.36 14.10 -4.06
C TRP A 101 -4.85 14.85 -5.28
N ASP A 102 -5.75 15.31 -6.14
CA ASP A 102 -5.40 16.12 -7.32
C ASP A 102 -4.78 17.47 -6.94
N SER A 103 -5.14 18.01 -5.78
CA SER A 103 -4.71 19.32 -5.29
C SER A 103 -4.64 19.39 -3.76
N SER A 104 -3.88 20.36 -3.25
CA SER A 104 -3.86 20.67 -1.82
C SER A 104 -5.21 21.17 -1.31
N SER A 105 -6.03 21.80 -2.16
CA SER A 105 -7.38 22.21 -1.83
C SER A 105 -8.28 21.01 -1.57
N SER A 106 -8.25 19.99 -2.46
CA SER A 106 -9.00 18.73 -2.27
C SER A 106 -8.58 18.03 -0.99
N ALA A 107 -7.28 17.95 -0.71
CA ALA A 107 -6.77 17.38 0.53
C ALA A 107 -7.22 18.18 1.78
N THR A 108 -7.30 19.51 1.70
CA THR A 108 -7.83 20.36 2.79
C THR A 108 -9.32 20.11 3.00
N THR A 109 -10.10 20.00 1.92
CA THR A 109 -11.52 19.66 1.99
C THR A 109 -11.72 18.30 2.65
N GLN A 110 -10.89 17.29 2.30
CA GLN A 110 -10.94 15.99 2.96
C GLN A 110 -10.67 16.09 4.47
N MET A 111 -9.66 16.85 4.89
CA MET A 111 -9.40 17.06 6.33
C MET A 111 -10.59 17.69 7.05
N SER A 112 -11.27 18.66 6.42
CA SER A 112 -12.49 19.28 6.97
C SER A 112 -13.64 18.28 7.07
N SER A 113 -13.82 17.42 6.06
CA SER A 113 -14.83 16.34 6.08
C SER A 113 -14.55 15.33 7.18
N LEU A 114 -13.28 14.92 7.36
CA LEU A 114 -12.88 14.03 8.47
C LEU A 114 -13.15 14.67 9.84
N GLN A 115 -12.83 15.97 10.00
CA GLN A 115 -13.13 16.68 11.23
C GLN A 115 -14.64 16.77 11.49
N SER A 116 -15.45 16.96 10.46
CA SER A 116 -16.91 16.98 10.59
C SER A 116 -17.47 15.59 10.95
N ALA A 117 -16.92 14.54 10.37
CA ALA A 117 -17.36 13.15 10.60
C ALA A 117 -16.96 12.63 12.00
N PHE A 118 -15.76 12.94 12.47
CA PHE A 118 -15.22 12.44 13.74
C PHE A 118 -15.41 13.43 14.91
N GLY A 119 -15.83 14.68 14.65
CA GLY A 119 -16.05 15.69 15.67
C GLY A 119 -14.77 16.36 16.16
N THR A 120 -14.70 16.65 17.47
CA THR A 120 -13.58 17.39 18.06
C THR A 120 -12.33 16.55 18.17
N SER A 121 -11.26 17.01 17.52
CA SER A 121 -9.92 16.39 17.63
C SER A 121 -9.32 16.63 19.01
N ALA A 122 -8.64 15.63 19.57
CA ALA A 122 -7.85 15.79 20.77
C ALA A 122 -6.66 16.73 20.53
N SER A 123 -6.25 17.47 21.58
CA SER A 123 -5.06 18.31 21.53
C SER A 123 -3.79 17.47 21.48
N GLY A 124 -2.83 17.87 20.64
CA GLY A 124 -1.56 17.16 20.48
C GLY A 124 -0.52 17.98 19.73
N PRO A 125 0.70 17.43 19.57
CA PRO A 125 1.77 18.08 18.82
C PRO A 125 1.35 18.37 17.37
N LYS A 126 1.85 19.48 16.81
CA LYS A 126 1.69 19.77 15.38
C LYS A 126 2.55 18.84 14.55
N VAL A 127 1.92 18.17 13.57
CA VAL A 127 2.58 17.29 12.61
C VAL A 127 2.04 17.61 11.21
N GLY A 128 2.93 17.75 10.22
CA GLY A 128 2.54 18.14 8.87
C GLY A 128 2.01 19.57 8.78
N ASP A 129 1.18 19.83 7.76
CA ASP A 129 0.48 21.11 7.55
C ASP A 129 -0.78 21.19 8.42
N GLN A 130 -1.42 20.03 8.65
CA GLN A 130 -2.60 19.86 9.49
C GLN A 130 -2.60 18.46 10.10
N VAL A 131 -3.07 18.33 11.34
CA VAL A 131 -3.19 17.05 12.03
C VAL A 131 -4.47 17.01 12.86
N LEU A 132 -5.11 15.82 12.89
CA LEU A 132 -6.27 15.52 13.71
C LEU A 132 -6.02 14.21 14.46
N TYR A 133 -6.35 14.16 15.76
CA TYR A 133 -6.15 13.00 16.63
C TYR A 133 -7.49 12.53 17.19
N TYR A 134 -7.81 11.26 17.03
CA TYR A 134 -9.06 10.66 17.53
C TYR A 134 -8.77 9.33 18.22
N GLY A 135 -9.46 9.09 19.34
CA GLY A 135 -9.66 7.75 19.87
C GLY A 135 -10.81 7.07 19.13
N SER A 136 -10.75 5.77 18.99
CA SER A 136 -11.82 4.97 18.36
C SER A 136 -11.99 3.64 19.08
N GLN A 137 -13.12 2.98 18.84
CA GLN A 137 -13.23 1.56 19.15
C GLN A 137 -12.31 0.78 18.21
N GLY A 138 -11.47 -0.08 18.75
CA GLY A 138 -10.69 -1.03 18.00
C GLY A 138 -11.56 -2.19 17.50
N THR A 139 -10.95 -3.19 16.88
CA THR A 139 -11.63 -4.35 16.31
C THR A 139 -11.28 -5.64 17.05
N GLY A 140 -12.28 -6.52 17.24
CA GLY A 140 -12.09 -7.85 17.83
C GLY A 140 -11.40 -7.83 19.19
N ALA A 141 -10.32 -8.59 19.34
CA ALA A 141 -9.56 -8.70 20.57
C ALA A 141 -8.59 -7.51 20.83
N ALA A 142 -8.56 -6.51 19.94
CA ALA A 142 -7.84 -5.23 20.11
C ALA A 142 -8.84 -4.07 20.22
N PRO A 143 -9.52 -3.90 21.39
CA PRO A 143 -10.67 -3.00 21.53
C PRO A 143 -10.31 -1.52 21.64
N PHE A 144 -9.03 -1.17 21.73
CA PHE A 144 -8.57 0.21 21.90
C PHE A 144 -7.89 0.72 20.66
N GLY A 145 -8.50 1.68 19.97
CA GLY A 145 -8.00 2.23 18.72
C GLY A 145 -7.73 3.72 18.75
N SER A 146 -6.99 4.18 17.75
CA SER A 146 -6.84 5.59 17.41
C SER A 146 -6.77 5.79 15.91
N PHE A 147 -7.29 6.93 15.45
CA PHE A 147 -7.05 7.46 14.12
C PHE A 147 -6.31 8.78 14.20
N THR A 148 -5.27 8.92 13.40
CA THR A 148 -4.56 10.19 13.23
C THR A 148 -4.51 10.51 11.75
N PHE A 149 -5.02 11.69 11.38
CA PHE A 149 -5.00 12.18 10.02
C PHE A 149 -3.97 13.30 9.93
N VAL A 150 -3.04 13.19 8.97
CA VAL A 150 -1.98 14.19 8.75
C VAL A 150 -2.01 14.63 7.30
N ARG A 151 -2.06 15.94 7.04
CA ARG A 151 -1.95 16.47 5.68
C ARG A 151 -0.55 17.03 5.42
N ILE A 152 -0.01 16.72 4.24
CA ILE A 152 1.18 17.36 3.67
C ILE A 152 0.87 17.69 2.21
N GLY A 153 0.74 18.97 1.90
CA GLY A 153 0.37 19.42 0.56
C GLY A 153 -0.94 18.77 0.11
N GLN A 154 -0.86 17.95 -0.93
CA GLN A 154 -1.98 17.21 -1.51
C GLN A 154 -2.11 15.76 -1.01
N ILE A 155 -1.36 15.36 0.02
CA ILE A 155 -1.44 14.01 0.58
C ILE A 155 -2.09 14.08 1.97
N VAL A 156 -3.08 13.23 2.19
CA VAL A 156 -3.63 12.92 3.51
C VAL A 156 -3.16 11.54 3.91
N THR A 157 -2.48 11.44 5.05
CA THR A 157 -2.05 10.18 5.64
C THR A 157 -2.97 9.83 6.79
N THR A 158 -3.61 8.68 6.73
CA THR A 158 -4.36 8.10 7.85
C THR A 158 -3.49 7.07 8.54
N ILE A 159 -3.32 7.21 9.85
CA ILE A 159 -2.60 6.30 10.72
C ILE A 159 -3.62 5.71 11.69
N SER A 160 -3.83 4.40 11.63
CA SER A 160 -4.70 3.67 12.55
C SER A 160 -3.86 2.74 13.41
N LEU A 161 -4.05 2.79 14.72
CA LEU A 161 -3.37 1.92 15.67
C LEU A 161 -4.40 1.30 16.60
N ASN A 162 -4.55 -0.02 16.57
CA ASN A 162 -5.43 -0.80 17.44
C ASN A 162 -4.59 -1.63 18.39
N LEU A 163 -4.81 -1.48 19.69
CA LEU A 163 -4.08 -2.15 20.76
C LEU A 163 -5.02 -2.98 21.63
N LYS A 164 -4.46 -3.99 22.31
CA LYS A 164 -5.19 -4.92 23.16
C LYS A 164 -5.49 -4.32 24.55
N ASP A 165 -4.52 -3.65 25.15
CA ASP A 165 -4.54 -3.40 26.59
C ASP A 165 -4.94 -1.98 26.99
N ALA A 166 -4.77 -0.98 26.11
CA ALA A 166 -5.06 0.41 26.42
C ALA A 166 -5.21 1.30 25.17
N TYR A 167 -5.97 2.39 25.30
CA TYR A 167 -6.01 3.41 24.26
C TYR A 167 -4.61 3.96 23.96
N PRO A 168 -4.25 4.08 22.66
CA PRO A 168 -3.00 4.70 22.25
C PRO A 168 -2.95 6.14 22.76
N LYS A 169 -1.92 6.48 23.53
CA LYS A 169 -1.72 7.85 24.03
C LYS A 169 -1.41 8.79 22.87
N VAL A 170 -2.02 9.98 22.83
CA VAL A 170 -1.79 11.00 21.78
C VAL A 170 -0.30 11.27 21.57
N ALA A 171 0.50 11.38 22.64
CA ALA A 171 1.95 11.57 22.54
C ALA A 171 2.66 10.42 21.83
N HIS A 172 2.20 9.18 21.97
CA HIS A 172 2.75 8.01 21.28
C HIS A 172 2.40 8.07 19.79
N VAL A 173 1.11 8.26 19.47
CA VAL A 173 0.63 8.35 18.10
C VAL A 173 1.26 9.54 17.37
N ALA A 174 1.48 10.66 18.04
CA ALA A 174 2.16 11.82 17.49
C ALA A 174 3.63 11.53 17.11
N ARG A 175 4.35 10.69 17.90
CA ARG A 175 5.70 10.25 17.53
C ARG A 175 5.69 9.40 16.25
N ILE A 176 4.72 8.48 16.15
CA ILE A 176 4.51 7.67 14.94
C ILE A 176 4.21 8.60 13.75
N ALA A 177 3.25 9.50 13.90
CA ALA A 177 2.87 10.45 12.86
C ALA A 177 4.04 11.34 12.42
N THR A 178 4.87 11.80 13.35
CA THR A 178 6.09 12.57 13.06
C THR A 178 7.06 11.76 12.23
N LYS A 179 7.30 10.49 12.55
CA LYS A 179 8.20 9.60 11.81
C LYS A 179 7.69 9.35 10.39
N VAL A 180 6.42 8.97 10.24
CA VAL A 180 5.75 8.74 8.96
C VAL A 180 5.82 10.01 8.09
N THR A 181 5.50 11.17 8.68
CA THR A 181 5.54 12.47 8.01
C THR A 181 6.95 12.87 7.54
N SER A 182 7.97 12.61 8.37
CA SER A 182 9.36 12.89 8.00
C SER A 182 9.79 12.07 6.78
N ARG A 183 9.48 10.77 6.77
CA ARG A 183 9.78 9.89 5.64
C ARG A 183 9.04 10.31 4.37
N LEU A 184 7.75 10.65 4.50
CA LEU A 184 6.98 11.15 3.36
C LEU A 184 7.61 12.42 2.75
N LYS A 185 8.01 13.39 3.58
CA LYS A 185 8.72 14.60 3.11
C LYS A 185 10.03 14.27 2.41
N ASP A 186 10.78 13.31 2.93
CA ASP A 186 12.06 12.89 2.33
C ASP A 186 11.81 12.23 0.96
N VAL A 187 10.82 11.34 0.85
CA VAL A 187 10.43 10.73 -0.44
C VAL A 187 9.98 11.79 -1.45
N LEU A 188 9.16 12.74 -1.03
CA LEU A 188 8.74 13.86 -1.90
C LEU A 188 9.91 14.78 -2.32
N ALA A 189 10.98 14.79 -1.54
CA ALA A 189 12.24 15.45 -1.87
C ALA A 189 13.21 14.58 -2.68
N GLY A 190 12.79 13.38 -3.10
CA GLY A 190 13.59 12.45 -3.90
C GLY A 190 14.60 11.61 -3.10
N LYS A 191 14.51 11.58 -1.77
CA LYS A 191 15.37 10.73 -0.94
C LYS A 191 14.82 9.31 -0.85
N ALA A 192 15.68 8.31 -1.08
CA ALA A 192 15.32 6.91 -0.91
C ALA A 192 15.34 6.49 0.57
N HIS A 193 14.44 5.59 0.93
CA HIS A 193 14.39 4.95 2.25
C HIS A 193 14.30 3.44 2.14
N VAL A 194 14.69 2.75 3.20
CA VAL A 194 14.48 1.30 3.31
C VAL A 194 12.99 1.04 3.46
N SER A 195 12.42 0.30 2.52
CA SER A 195 11.01 -0.14 2.55
C SER A 195 10.72 -1.12 3.69
N PRO A 196 9.46 -1.29 4.12
CA PRO A 196 9.09 -2.30 5.12
C PRO A 196 9.46 -3.72 4.70
N LEU A 197 9.37 -4.01 3.41
CA LEU A 197 9.71 -5.30 2.80
C LEU A 197 10.85 -5.12 1.79
N PRO A 198 11.75 -6.11 1.67
CA PRO A 198 12.77 -6.15 0.62
C PRO A 198 12.13 -6.20 -0.78
N THR A 199 12.75 -5.55 -1.75
CA THR A 199 12.38 -5.70 -3.17
C THR A 199 12.65 -7.13 -3.62
N ALA A 200 11.71 -7.71 -4.39
CA ALA A 200 11.90 -9.00 -5.05
C ALA A 200 12.37 -8.83 -6.49
N ASP A 201 12.92 -9.90 -7.05
CA ASP A 201 13.24 -9.96 -8.47
C ASP A 201 11.96 -10.02 -9.30
N ALA A 202 11.68 -8.96 -10.04
CA ALA A 202 10.48 -8.83 -10.87
C ALA A 202 10.47 -9.86 -12.03
N SER A 203 11.61 -10.44 -12.41
CA SER A 203 11.66 -11.47 -13.46
C SER A 203 11.00 -12.79 -13.05
N LEU A 204 10.80 -13.00 -11.75
CA LEU A 204 10.10 -14.16 -11.19
C LEU A 204 8.56 -13.97 -11.20
N LEU A 205 8.07 -12.79 -11.51
CA LEU A 205 6.67 -12.43 -11.51
C LEU A 205 6.09 -12.43 -12.92
N PRO A 206 4.76 -12.42 -13.09
CA PRO A 206 4.15 -12.28 -14.40
C PRO A 206 4.72 -11.07 -15.15
N PRO A 207 5.17 -11.24 -16.40
CA PRO A 207 5.69 -10.12 -17.18
C PRO A 207 4.60 -9.07 -17.35
N PRO A 208 4.92 -7.77 -17.20
CA PRO A 208 4.01 -6.70 -17.53
C PRO A 208 3.56 -6.82 -18.99
N GLY A 209 2.30 -6.52 -19.26
CA GLY A 209 1.71 -6.63 -20.58
C GLY A 209 0.61 -5.61 -20.81
N PRO A 210 -0.14 -5.73 -21.91
CA PRO A 210 -1.22 -4.78 -22.23
C PRO A 210 -2.32 -4.78 -21.17
N ASP A 211 -2.48 -5.87 -20.42
CA ASP A 211 -3.57 -6.02 -19.43
C ASP A 211 -3.21 -5.51 -18.04
N MET A 212 -1.93 -5.54 -17.66
CA MET A 212 -1.48 -5.28 -16.29
C MET A 212 -0.19 -4.47 -16.25
N THR A 213 -0.11 -3.55 -15.29
CA THR A 213 1.09 -2.77 -14.97
C THR A 213 1.60 -3.14 -13.58
N LEU A 214 2.85 -3.59 -13.46
CA LEU A 214 3.48 -3.89 -12.17
C LEU A 214 3.68 -2.59 -11.39
N LEU A 215 3.12 -2.54 -10.19
CA LEU A 215 3.22 -1.40 -9.26
C LEU A 215 4.28 -1.62 -8.18
N ALA A 216 4.41 -2.87 -7.69
CA ALA A 216 5.41 -3.23 -6.70
C ALA A 216 5.82 -4.70 -6.84
N SER A 217 7.07 -4.98 -6.48
CA SER A 217 7.61 -6.33 -6.33
C SER A 217 8.37 -6.41 -5.00
N VAL A 218 7.92 -7.28 -4.10
CA VAL A 218 8.49 -7.42 -2.75
C VAL A 218 8.67 -8.89 -2.37
N LYS A 219 9.64 -9.15 -1.49
CA LYS A 219 9.83 -10.45 -0.88
C LYS A 219 9.13 -10.47 0.48
N LEU A 220 8.07 -11.26 0.59
CA LEU A 220 7.32 -11.46 1.82
C LEU A 220 7.94 -12.62 2.62
N PRO A 221 8.41 -12.40 3.85
CA PRO A 221 8.68 -13.49 4.76
C PRO A 221 7.38 -14.22 5.11
N ILE A 222 7.47 -15.50 5.45
CA ILE A 222 6.26 -16.32 5.71
C ILE A 222 5.41 -15.73 6.83
N GLU A 223 6.00 -15.11 7.82
CA GLU A 223 5.29 -14.44 8.91
C GLU A 223 4.42 -13.27 8.40
N ALA A 224 4.82 -12.61 7.35
CA ALA A 224 4.02 -11.54 6.74
C ALA A 224 2.79 -12.07 5.98
N VAL A 225 2.84 -13.32 5.49
CA VAL A 225 1.68 -13.98 4.83
C VAL A 225 0.53 -14.16 5.80
N VAL A 226 0.86 -14.45 7.02
CA VAL A 226 -0.08 -14.59 8.14
C VAL A 226 -0.90 -13.32 8.33
N VAL A 227 -0.26 -12.15 8.18
CA VAL A 227 -0.93 -10.84 8.23
C VAL A 227 -1.95 -10.68 7.11
N MET A 228 -1.68 -11.30 5.94
CA MET A 228 -2.57 -11.24 4.77
C MET A 228 -3.87 -12.03 4.95
N LEU A 229 -3.76 -13.18 5.53
CA LEU A 229 -4.79 -14.22 5.38
C LEU A 229 -5.78 -14.24 6.55
N GLY A 230 -5.51 -13.53 7.65
CA GLY A 230 -6.41 -13.42 8.78
C GLY A 230 -6.76 -14.77 9.44
N PHE A 231 -5.89 -15.77 9.33
CA PHE A 231 -6.12 -17.11 9.86
C PHE A 231 -6.21 -17.10 11.39
N ALA A 232 -7.06 -17.96 11.92
CA ALA A 232 -7.21 -18.18 13.34
C ALA A 232 -5.94 -18.75 14.02
N SER A 233 -5.01 -19.31 13.23
CA SER A 233 -3.74 -19.89 13.71
C SER A 233 -2.61 -19.61 12.71
N PRO A 234 -2.11 -18.38 12.68
CA PRO A 234 -1.06 -17.97 11.78
C PRO A 234 0.23 -18.75 11.90
N GLU A 235 0.63 -19.11 13.13
CA GLU A 235 1.84 -19.89 13.39
C GLU A 235 1.77 -21.31 12.79
N ALA A 236 0.57 -21.91 12.76
CA ALA A 236 0.37 -23.23 12.17
C ALA A 236 0.62 -23.19 10.65
N LEU A 237 0.11 -22.18 9.95
CA LEU A 237 0.35 -22.02 8.52
C LEU A 237 1.83 -21.74 8.22
N ALA A 238 2.47 -20.84 8.97
CA ALA A 238 3.89 -20.57 8.82
C ALA A 238 4.72 -21.85 9.04
N GLY A 239 4.37 -22.65 10.07
CA GLY A 239 5.01 -23.93 10.34
C GLY A 239 4.87 -24.95 9.19
N ILE A 240 3.69 -25.05 8.59
CA ILE A 240 3.45 -25.90 7.41
C ILE A 240 4.29 -25.44 6.22
N LEU A 241 4.30 -24.15 5.90
CA LEU A 241 5.05 -23.61 4.79
C LEU A 241 6.57 -23.81 4.99
N HIS A 242 7.11 -23.56 6.17
CA HIS A 242 8.51 -23.84 6.50
C HIS A 242 8.83 -25.33 6.40
N ALA A 243 7.97 -26.23 6.86
CA ALA A 243 8.16 -27.66 6.76
C ALA A 243 8.21 -28.16 5.30
N THR A 244 7.56 -27.45 4.38
CA THR A 244 7.61 -27.72 2.93
C THR A 244 8.67 -26.92 2.19
N GLY A 245 9.58 -26.24 2.92
CA GLY A 245 10.74 -25.53 2.39
C GLY A 245 10.43 -24.12 1.86
N VAL A 246 9.25 -23.58 2.13
CA VAL A 246 8.90 -22.22 1.75
C VAL A 246 9.31 -21.25 2.85
N ASP A 247 10.34 -20.43 2.59
CA ASP A 247 10.82 -19.42 3.55
C ASP A 247 10.28 -18.02 3.26
N SER A 248 9.81 -17.80 2.03
CA SER A 248 9.29 -16.49 1.60
C SER A 248 8.46 -16.63 0.34
N ILE A 249 7.65 -15.60 0.10
CA ILE A 249 6.86 -15.45 -1.13
C ILE A 249 7.41 -14.28 -1.93
N VAL A 250 7.66 -14.48 -3.23
CA VAL A 250 7.84 -13.37 -4.17
C VAL A 250 6.45 -12.83 -4.49
N PHE A 251 6.21 -11.60 -4.16
CA PHE A 251 4.90 -10.96 -4.29
C PHE A 251 4.98 -9.79 -5.27
N GLY A 252 4.00 -9.72 -6.19
CA GLY A 252 3.79 -8.61 -7.10
C GLY A 252 2.40 -8.03 -6.95
N ASP A 253 2.30 -6.72 -7.00
CA ASP A 253 1.03 -6.00 -7.07
C ASP A 253 0.92 -5.27 -8.41
N TYR A 254 -0.21 -5.44 -9.10
CA TYR A 254 -0.44 -4.93 -10.43
C TYR A 254 -1.74 -4.15 -10.50
N ALA A 255 -1.72 -3.02 -11.20
CA ALA A 255 -2.94 -2.39 -11.69
C ALA A 255 -3.47 -3.16 -12.90
N LEU A 256 -4.78 -3.39 -12.95
CA LEU A 256 -5.45 -3.88 -14.15
C LEU A 256 -5.71 -2.69 -15.09
N ASN A 257 -5.18 -2.72 -16.32
CA ASN A 257 -5.15 -1.55 -17.21
C ASN A 257 -6.52 -1.16 -17.79
N ASN A 258 -7.43 -2.12 -17.94
CA ASN A 258 -8.78 -1.90 -18.45
C ASN A 258 -9.82 -1.64 -17.36
N ASP A 259 -9.45 -1.81 -16.08
CA ASP A 259 -10.33 -1.58 -14.95
C ASP A 259 -9.52 -1.18 -13.71
N THR A 260 -9.38 0.11 -13.47
CA THR A 260 -8.58 0.65 -12.38
C THR A 260 -9.18 0.46 -10.98
N HIS A 261 -10.41 -0.08 -10.89
CA HIS A 261 -11.00 -0.53 -9.62
C HIS A 261 -10.55 -1.92 -9.23
N MET A 262 -9.84 -2.60 -10.11
CA MET A 262 -9.30 -3.94 -9.89
C MET A 262 -7.79 -3.90 -9.73
N GLU A 263 -7.28 -4.72 -8.83
CA GLU A 263 -5.85 -5.03 -8.70
C GLU A 263 -5.62 -6.52 -8.91
N VAL A 264 -4.46 -6.88 -9.47
CA VAL A 264 -4.02 -8.27 -9.56
C VAL A 264 -2.81 -8.45 -8.67
N ARG A 265 -2.89 -9.42 -7.78
CA ARG A 265 -1.81 -9.83 -6.89
C ARG A 265 -1.22 -11.13 -7.40
N ALA A 266 0.09 -11.16 -7.54
CA ALA A 266 0.84 -12.36 -7.91
C ALA A 266 1.66 -12.84 -6.71
N GLY A 267 1.61 -14.13 -6.42
CA GLY A 267 2.42 -14.77 -5.38
C GLY A 267 3.12 -15.99 -5.93
N LEU A 268 4.45 -16.07 -5.76
CA LEU A 268 5.25 -17.22 -6.14
C LEU A 268 5.88 -17.84 -4.89
N LEU A 269 5.58 -19.12 -4.65
CA LEU A 269 6.14 -19.95 -3.60
C LEU A 269 7.11 -20.97 -4.22
N ASN A 270 8.22 -21.24 -3.57
CA ASN A 270 9.18 -22.25 -3.99
C ASN A 270 9.27 -23.33 -2.92
N PHE A 271 8.81 -24.53 -3.25
CA PHE A 271 8.76 -25.71 -2.37
C PHE A 271 10.03 -26.55 -2.52
N ILE A 272 10.29 -27.46 -1.57
CA ILE A 272 11.43 -28.39 -1.65
C ILE A 272 11.27 -29.41 -2.79
N SER A 273 10.03 -29.65 -3.26
CA SER A 273 9.75 -30.62 -4.32
C SER A 273 8.53 -30.22 -5.15
N ALA A 274 8.43 -30.77 -6.35
CA ALA A 274 7.24 -30.62 -7.20
C ALA A 274 5.99 -31.27 -6.57
N GLN A 275 6.17 -32.33 -5.78
CA GLN A 275 5.07 -33.00 -5.09
C GLN A 275 4.44 -32.07 -4.05
N GLU A 276 5.25 -31.38 -3.23
CA GLU A 276 4.75 -30.42 -2.23
C GLU A 276 4.04 -29.23 -2.92
N ALA A 277 4.61 -28.71 -4.00
CA ALA A 277 3.97 -27.66 -4.78
C ALA A 277 2.60 -28.10 -5.34
N THR A 278 2.52 -29.32 -5.85
CA THR A 278 1.26 -29.90 -6.39
C THR A 278 0.24 -30.07 -5.27
N THR A 279 0.61 -30.67 -4.15
CA THR A 279 -0.26 -30.87 -3.00
C THR A 279 -0.84 -29.55 -2.48
N TRP A 280 0.01 -28.53 -2.40
CA TRP A 280 -0.42 -27.17 -2.03
C TRP A 280 -1.44 -26.60 -3.02
N MET A 281 -1.16 -26.72 -4.32
CA MET A 281 -2.03 -26.21 -5.37
C MET A 281 -3.39 -26.95 -5.40
N GLU A 282 -3.40 -28.27 -5.20
CA GLU A 282 -4.62 -29.07 -5.10
C GLU A 282 -5.47 -28.66 -3.91
N ALA A 283 -4.85 -28.40 -2.76
CA ALA A 283 -5.56 -27.91 -1.58
C ALA A 283 -6.22 -26.53 -1.81
N LEU A 284 -5.53 -25.63 -2.51
CA LEU A 284 -6.09 -24.30 -2.84
C LEU A 284 -7.18 -24.38 -3.91
N ARG A 285 -6.99 -25.24 -4.90
CA ARG A 285 -7.94 -25.41 -6.02
C ARG A 285 -9.26 -26.01 -5.55
N GLY A 286 -9.23 -26.89 -4.58
CA GLY A 286 -10.42 -27.66 -4.18
C GLY A 286 -11.02 -28.44 -5.35
N ASN A 287 -12.30 -28.26 -5.61
CA ASN A 287 -13.04 -28.96 -6.67
C ASN A 287 -13.05 -28.25 -8.03
N HIS A 288 -12.32 -27.13 -8.19
CA HIS A 288 -12.28 -26.42 -9.46
C HIS A 288 -11.46 -27.19 -10.50
N SER A 289 -11.94 -27.17 -11.76
CA SER A 289 -11.26 -27.84 -12.88
C SER A 289 -9.98 -27.15 -13.27
N VAL A 290 -9.09 -27.89 -13.94
CA VAL A 290 -7.90 -27.36 -14.61
C VAL A 290 -8.08 -27.42 -16.12
N ASP A 291 -7.40 -26.53 -16.85
CA ASP A 291 -7.29 -26.60 -18.30
C ASP A 291 -6.27 -27.67 -18.76
N SER A 292 -6.02 -27.74 -20.06
CA SER A 292 -5.06 -28.69 -20.67
C SER A 292 -3.60 -28.48 -20.22
N ASN A 293 -3.28 -27.33 -19.64
CA ASN A 293 -1.95 -27.00 -19.13
C ASN A 293 -1.83 -27.19 -17.60
N GLY A 294 -2.91 -27.67 -16.97
CA GLY A 294 -2.97 -27.85 -15.51
C GLY A 294 -3.20 -26.54 -14.75
N ILE A 295 -3.66 -25.48 -15.40
CA ILE A 295 -3.99 -24.18 -14.79
C ILE A 295 -5.45 -24.20 -14.37
N ALA A 296 -5.73 -23.82 -13.11
CA ALA A 296 -7.10 -23.58 -12.63
C ALA A 296 -7.37 -22.08 -12.63
N THR A 297 -8.37 -21.63 -13.38
CA THR A 297 -8.88 -20.25 -13.33
C THR A 297 -10.34 -20.27 -12.94
N PHE A 298 -10.73 -19.60 -11.86
CA PHE A 298 -12.08 -19.62 -11.33
C PHE A 298 -12.41 -18.37 -10.52
N TYR A 299 -13.70 -18.12 -10.37
CA TYR A 299 -14.24 -17.14 -9.42
C TYR A 299 -14.61 -17.85 -8.12
N ASP A 300 -14.23 -17.28 -6.99
CA ASP A 300 -14.59 -17.76 -5.67
C ASP A 300 -15.68 -16.84 -5.08
N ASP A 301 -16.91 -17.35 -5.03
CA ASP A 301 -18.07 -16.63 -4.49
C ASP A 301 -17.90 -16.24 -3.02
N SER A 302 -17.15 -17.01 -2.25
CA SER A 302 -16.97 -16.77 -0.81
C SER A 302 -16.10 -15.56 -0.53
N THR A 303 -15.11 -15.30 -1.39
CA THR A 303 -14.18 -14.16 -1.28
C THR A 303 -14.50 -13.03 -2.25
N GLY A 304 -15.32 -13.27 -3.27
CA GLY A 304 -15.62 -12.33 -4.33
C GLY A 304 -14.43 -12.03 -5.22
N GLN A 305 -13.52 -12.98 -5.44
CA GLN A 305 -12.25 -12.81 -6.14
C GLN A 305 -12.10 -13.81 -7.28
N TYR A 306 -11.33 -13.44 -8.31
CA TYR A 306 -10.86 -14.37 -9.33
C TYR A 306 -9.48 -14.89 -8.98
N PHE A 307 -9.28 -16.18 -9.19
CA PHE A 307 -8.01 -16.86 -8.98
C PHE A 307 -7.51 -17.50 -10.27
N SER A 308 -6.17 -17.49 -10.46
CA SER A 308 -5.49 -18.44 -11.34
C SER A 308 -4.37 -19.09 -10.58
N LEU A 309 -4.35 -20.42 -10.60
CA LEU A 309 -3.39 -21.26 -9.90
C LEU A 309 -2.52 -21.99 -10.93
N VAL A 310 -1.20 -21.87 -10.77
CA VAL A 310 -0.20 -22.37 -11.73
C VAL A 310 0.84 -23.20 -10.99
N ALA A 311 1.08 -24.43 -11.45
CA ALA A 311 2.19 -25.26 -10.98
C ALA A 311 3.31 -25.33 -12.04
N ALA A 312 4.58 -25.19 -11.61
CA ALA A 312 5.76 -25.25 -12.48
C ALA A 312 6.93 -25.91 -11.72
N GLY A 313 6.99 -27.24 -11.77
CA GLY A 313 7.95 -28.01 -10.96
C GLY A 313 7.75 -27.76 -9.46
N PRO A 314 8.81 -27.36 -8.71
CA PRO A 314 8.70 -27.08 -7.29
C PRO A 314 8.07 -25.70 -6.98
N LYS A 315 7.63 -24.97 -7.99
CA LYS A 315 7.05 -23.64 -7.83
C LYS A 315 5.54 -23.68 -7.92
N SER A 316 4.87 -22.99 -7.00
CA SER A 316 3.44 -22.70 -7.06
C SER A 316 3.24 -21.20 -7.25
N ALA A 317 2.49 -20.84 -8.27
CA ALA A 317 2.23 -19.46 -8.63
C ALA A 317 0.72 -19.17 -8.56
N ILE A 318 0.37 -18.08 -7.92
CA ILE A 318 -1.02 -17.70 -7.62
C ILE A 318 -1.26 -16.29 -8.13
N LEU A 319 -2.29 -16.12 -8.94
CA LEU A 319 -2.83 -14.80 -9.30
C LEU A 319 -4.18 -14.62 -8.61
N VAL A 320 -4.37 -13.45 -8.02
CA VAL A 320 -5.65 -13.07 -7.40
C VAL A 320 -6.04 -11.72 -7.96
N CYS A 321 -7.18 -11.64 -8.63
CA CYS A 321 -7.77 -10.37 -9.04
C CYS A 321 -8.93 -10.01 -8.12
N ARG A 322 -8.91 -8.80 -7.56
CA ARG A 322 -9.88 -8.32 -6.59
C ARG A 322 -10.21 -6.84 -6.77
N SER A 323 -11.32 -6.39 -6.20
CA SER A 323 -11.62 -4.97 -6.09
C SER A 323 -10.63 -4.26 -5.15
N THR A 324 -10.26 -3.02 -5.49
CA THR A 324 -9.52 -2.13 -4.60
C THR A 324 -10.40 -1.51 -3.52
N SER A 325 -11.72 -1.63 -3.66
CA SER A 325 -12.71 -1.14 -2.69
C SER A 325 -13.10 -2.24 -1.71
N SER A 326 -13.13 -1.92 -0.43
CA SER A 326 -13.51 -2.87 0.61
C SER A 326 -14.99 -3.26 0.47
N GLY A 327 -15.26 -4.57 0.50
CA GLY A 327 -16.62 -5.11 0.42
C GLY A 327 -17.19 -5.21 -0.99
N GLU A 328 -16.43 -4.84 -2.02
CA GLU A 328 -16.82 -5.03 -3.42
C GLU A 328 -16.21 -6.31 -3.99
N SER A 329 -16.98 -7.04 -4.78
CA SER A 329 -16.51 -8.21 -5.51
C SER A 329 -15.71 -7.82 -6.75
N ALA A 330 -14.81 -8.71 -7.19
CA ALA A 330 -14.08 -8.55 -8.44
C ALA A 330 -15.05 -8.55 -9.64
N SER A 331 -14.77 -7.67 -10.59
CA SER A 331 -15.54 -7.64 -11.84
C SER A 331 -15.07 -8.72 -12.81
N ARG A 332 -15.91 -9.05 -13.81
CA ARG A 332 -15.55 -9.98 -14.89
C ARG A 332 -14.40 -9.49 -15.78
N SER A 333 -13.99 -8.22 -15.64
CA SER A 333 -12.79 -7.68 -16.29
C SER A 333 -11.50 -8.41 -15.91
N CYS A 334 -11.52 -9.15 -14.79
CA CYS A 334 -10.41 -10.00 -14.32
C CYS A 334 -10.20 -11.27 -15.14
N GLU A 335 -11.28 -11.87 -15.68
CA GLU A 335 -11.26 -13.21 -16.24
C GLU A 335 -10.30 -13.35 -17.42
N VAL A 336 -10.43 -12.48 -18.42
CA VAL A 336 -9.61 -12.53 -19.64
C VAL A 336 -8.14 -12.24 -19.38
N PRO A 337 -7.76 -11.19 -18.62
CA PRO A 337 -6.37 -10.96 -18.25
C PRO A 337 -5.73 -12.14 -17.49
N LEU A 338 -6.41 -12.71 -16.51
CA LEU A 338 -5.87 -13.85 -15.76
C LEU A 338 -5.65 -15.09 -16.66
N ALA A 339 -6.64 -15.42 -17.49
CA ALA A 339 -6.54 -16.54 -18.43
C ALA A 339 -5.40 -16.39 -19.44
N ARG A 340 -5.01 -15.16 -19.79
CA ARG A 340 -3.88 -14.88 -20.69
C ARG A 340 -2.54 -14.91 -19.97
N VAL A 341 -2.48 -14.31 -18.79
CA VAL A 341 -1.23 -14.10 -18.05
C VAL A 341 -0.74 -15.39 -17.41
N ALA A 342 -1.62 -16.23 -16.90
CA ALA A 342 -1.25 -17.45 -16.17
C ALA A 342 -0.43 -18.44 -17.04
N PRO A 343 -0.80 -18.78 -18.29
CA PRO A 343 0.02 -19.65 -19.15
C PRO A 343 1.38 -19.02 -19.51
N ALA A 344 1.42 -17.71 -19.79
CA ALA A 344 2.66 -17.02 -20.09
C ALA A 344 3.62 -17.04 -18.89
N TRP A 345 3.10 -16.85 -17.69
CA TRP A 345 3.88 -16.94 -16.46
C TRP A 345 4.37 -18.36 -16.22
N GLN A 346 3.53 -19.40 -16.40
CA GLN A 346 3.95 -20.80 -16.29
C GLN A 346 5.16 -21.11 -17.16
N LEU A 347 5.14 -20.68 -18.42
CA LEU A 347 6.25 -20.87 -19.35
C LEU A 347 7.52 -20.18 -18.86
N SER A 348 7.44 -18.97 -18.31
CA SER A 348 8.60 -18.27 -17.77
C SER A 348 9.19 -18.92 -16.51
N LEU A 349 8.40 -19.69 -15.77
CA LEU A 349 8.85 -20.38 -14.56
C LEU A 349 9.51 -21.73 -14.83
N THR A 350 9.26 -22.31 -16.01
CA THR A 350 9.80 -23.63 -16.43
C THR A 350 11.04 -23.53 -17.31
N GLY A 351 11.32 -22.37 -17.87
CA GLY A 351 12.54 -22.09 -18.69
C GLY A 351 13.65 -21.61 -17.80
#